data_e0a426d02a2015e80a05cb64ff104171
#
_entry.id   e0a426d02a2015e80a05cb64ff104171
#
_cell.length_a   1.000
_cell.length_b   1.000
_cell.length_c   1.000
_cell.angle_alpha   90.00
_cell.angle_beta   90.00
_cell.angle_gamma   90.00
#
_symmetry.space_group_name_H-M   'P 1'
#
loop_
_entity.id
_entity.type
_entity.pdbx_description
1 polymer ?
#
loop_
_entity_poly.entity_id
_entity_poly.type
_entity_poly.pdbx_seq_one_letter_code
_entity_poly.pdbx_strand_id
1 'polypeptide(L)'
;MAAAFVLGNGISRQSVDLNQLKTLGTTYGCNAIYREFVPDVLISTDTPISERIQSEGYSQKHVHYTRKPLPDSGSRRIAQKYFGFSSGPVAVAQAALDGAVAIYLVGFDMGPTRNGRFNNCYADTEFYKKSSANPTFAGNWTNQLKTIARDFPKTSFFRITGDTTAEIRDLLGVANLAHMIMADFQKRVANKEI
;
A
#
# COMPACT_ATOMS: atom_id res chain seq x y z
N MET A 1 5.95 20.37 -2.79
CA MET A 1 6.37 19.04 -3.31
C MET A 1 5.22 18.08 -3.04
N ALA A 2 4.84 17.23 -3.99
CA ALA A 2 3.65 16.39 -3.81
C ALA A 2 3.95 15.22 -2.89
N ALA A 3 3.26 15.14 -1.76
CA ALA A 3 3.22 13.96 -0.91
C ALA A 3 2.31 12.89 -1.51
N ALA A 4 2.63 11.63 -1.29
CA ALA A 4 1.79 10.51 -1.64
C ALA A 4 1.57 9.59 -0.42
N PHE A 5 0.37 9.04 -0.32
CA PHE A 5 0.00 8.08 0.72
C PHE A 5 -0.26 6.72 0.07
N VAL A 6 0.54 5.74 0.41
CA VAL A 6 0.34 4.37 -0.07
C VAL A 6 -0.32 3.55 1.04
N LEU A 7 -1.52 3.07 0.73
CA LEU A 7 -2.44 2.45 1.67
C LEU A 7 -2.36 0.92 1.56
N GLY A 8 -1.58 0.31 2.43
CA GLY A 8 -1.54 -1.14 2.63
C GLY A 8 -2.79 -1.63 3.37
N ASN A 9 -2.91 -2.95 3.50
CA ASN A 9 -4.08 -3.58 4.11
C ASN A 9 -3.85 -4.09 5.54
N GLY A 10 -2.74 -3.71 6.19
CA GLY A 10 -2.52 -3.98 7.60
C GLY A 10 -3.52 -3.24 8.49
N ILE A 11 -3.91 -3.84 9.61
CA ILE A 11 -4.96 -3.32 10.49
C ILE A 11 -4.60 -1.98 11.14
N SER A 12 -3.31 -1.59 11.21
CA SER A 12 -2.91 -0.27 11.70
C SER A 12 -3.51 0.88 10.89
N ARG A 13 -3.84 0.65 9.60
CA ARG A 13 -4.51 1.64 8.76
C ARG A 13 -5.87 2.10 9.31
N GLN A 14 -6.58 1.23 10.05
CA GLN A 14 -7.92 1.52 10.57
C GLN A 14 -7.96 2.71 11.55
N SER A 15 -6.80 3.10 12.10
CA SER A 15 -6.68 4.28 12.96
C SER A 15 -6.51 5.61 12.21
N VAL A 16 -6.56 5.61 10.88
CA VAL A 16 -6.29 6.78 10.04
C VAL A 16 -7.54 7.13 9.21
N ASP A 17 -7.91 8.41 9.19
CA ASP A 17 -8.94 8.92 8.30
C ASP A 17 -8.37 9.07 6.87
N LEU A 18 -8.76 8.14 5.99
CA LEU A 18 -8.30 8.10 4.60
C LEU A 18 -8.80 9.30 3.77
N ASN A 19 -9.98 9.83 4.09
CA ASN A 19 -10.51 11.01 3.41
C ASN A 19 -9.68 12.26 3.73
N GLN A 20 -9.20 12.38 4.96
CA GLN A 20 -8.28 13.45 5.33
C GLN A 20 -6.97 13.35 4.54
N LEU A 21 -6.38 12.15 4.41
CA LEU A 21 -5.17 11.96 3.60
C LEU A 21 -5.35 12.39 2.15
N LYS A 22 -6.51 12.08 1.56
CA LYS A 22 -6.83 12.45 0.18
C LYS A 22 -6.88 13.97 -0.05
N THR A 23 -7.10 14.76 1.00
CA THR A 23 -7.03 16.23 0.90
C THR A 23 -5.61 16.79 0.95
N LEU A 24 -4.64 15.98 1.39
CA LEU A 24 -3.25 16.39 1.61
C LEU A 24 -2.28 15.90 0.52
N GLY A 25 -2.65 14.88 -0.21
CA GLY A 25 -1.82 14.32 -1.27
C GLY A 25 -2.48 13.19 -2.03
N THR A 26 -1.79 12.67 -3.03
CA THR A 26 -2.30 11.58 -3.86
C THR A 26 -2.32 10.26 -3.09
N THR A 27 -3.43 9.55 -3.14
CA THR A 27 -3.62 8.27 -2.47
C THR A 27 -3.47 7.10 -3.43
N TYR A 28 -2.67 6.11 -3.04
CA TYR A 28 -2.46 4.86 -3.77
C TYR A 28 -2.95 3.71 -2.89
N GLY A 29 -3.96 3.00 -3.34
CA GLY A 29 -4.52 1.86 -2.61
C GLY A 29 -4.21 0.53 -3.28
N CYS A 30 -4.41 -0.58 -2.57
CA CYS A 30 -4.22 -1.90 -3.14
C CYS A 30 -5.36 -2.87 -2.84
N ASN A 31 -5.67 -3.69 -3.84
CA ASN A 31 -6.63 -4.79 -3.77
C ASN A 31 -8.01 -4.32 -3.27
N ALA A 32 -8.54 -4.88 -2.18
CA ALA A 32 -9.92 -4.71 -1.72
C ALA A 32 -10.25 -3.33 -1.13
N ILE A 33 -9.30 -2.40 -1.00
CA ILE A 33 -9.57 -1.08 -0.41
C ILE A 33 -10.69 -0.32 -1.16
N TYR A 34 -10.83 -0.56 -2.47
CA TYR A 34 -11.87 0.07 -3.29
C TYR A 34 -13.31 -0.19 -2.81
N ARG A 35 -13.51 -1.20 -1.97
CA ARG A 35 -14.82 -1.57 -1.40
C ARG A 35 -15.31 -0.54 -0.37
N GLU A 36 -14.42 0.18 0.27
CA GLU A 36 -14.73 1.14 1.34
C GLU A 36 -14.18 2.55 1.08
N PHE A 37 -13.14 2.65 0.27
CA PHE A 37 -12.48 3.91 -0.04
C PHE A 37 -11.97 3.90 -1.48
N VAL A 38 -12.27 4.94 -2.25
CA VAL A 38 -11.79 5.09 -3.63
C VAL A 38 -10.48 5.89 -3.61
N PRO A 39 -9.31 5.23 -3.68
CA PRO A 39 -8.03 5.93 -3.82
C PRO A 39 -7.92 6.62 -5.19
N ASP A 40 -7.00 7.58 -5.32
CA ASP A 40 -6.73 8.22 -6.62
C ASP A 40 -6.14 7.21 -7.62
N VAL A 41 -5.36 6.26 -7.14
CA VAL A 41 -4.80 5.16 -7.93
C VAL A 41 -4.97 3.85 -7.17
N LEU A 42 -5.58 2.86 -7.81
CA LEU A 42 -5.72 1.50 -7.27
C LEU A 42 -4.74 0.54 -7.96
N ILE A 43 -4.09 -0.31 -7.21
CA ILE A 43 -3.21 -1.37 -7.72
C ILE A 43 -3.72 -2.75 -7.29
N SER A 44 -3.81 -3.70 -8.22
CA SER A 44 -4.07 -5.09 -7.90
C SER A 44 -3.23 -6.03 -8.77
N THR A 45 -2.40 -6.84 -8.13
CA THR A 45 -1.52 -7.78 -8.82
C THR A 45 -1.99 -9.24 -8.73
N ASP A 46 -2.86 -9.55 -7.77
CA ASP A 46 -3.41 -10.90 -7.59
C ASP A 46 -4.58 -11.11 -8.53
N THR A 47 -4.51 -12.15 -9.36
CA THR A 47 -5.44 -12.38 -10.47
C THR A 47 -6.91 -12.38 -10.05
N PRO A 48 -7.36 -13.14 -9.00
CA PRO A 48 -8.80 -13.22 -8.71
C PRO A 48 -9.43 -11.86 -8.36
N ILE A 49 -8.79 -11.08 -7.49
CA ILE A 49 -9.33 -9.77 -7.12
C ILE A 49 -9.16 -8.74 -8.24
N SER A 50 -8.08 -8.83 -9.02
CA SER A 50 -7.87 -7.94 -10.16
C SER A 50 -8.94 -8.12 -11.25
N GLU A 51 -9.30 -9.36 -11.56
CA GLU A 51 -10.37 -9.67 -12.51
C GLU A 51 -11.74 -9.21 -11.99
N ARG A 52 -12.00 -9.35 -10.69
CA ARG A 52 -13.22 -8.84 -10.05
C ARG A 52 -13.33 -7.32 -10.19
N ILE A 53 -12.29 -6.57 -9.85
CA ILE A 53 -12.24 -5.10 -9.96
C ILE A 53 -12.53 -4.66 -11.39
N GLN A 54 -11.97 -5.34 -12.38
CA GLN A 54 -12.16 -5.02 -13.79
C GLN A 54 -13.58 -5.37 -14.27
N SER A 55 -14.10 -6.54 -13.89
CA SER A 55 -15.45 -6.98 -14.29
C SER A 55 -16.58 -6.15 -13.67
N GLU A 56 -16.35 -5.55 -12.51
CA GLU A 56 -17.28 -4.60 -11.87
C GLU A 56 -17.27 -3.21 -12.52
N GLY A 57 -16.41 -2.98 -13.53
CA GLY A 57 -16.32 -1.70 -14.25
C GLY A 57 -15.64 -0.58 -13.45
N TYR A 58 -14.95 -0.91 -12.35
CA TYR A 58 -14.23 0.08 -11.54
C TYR A 58 -13.24 0.89 -12.37
N SER A 59 -12.48 0.21 -13.22
CA SER A 59 -11.39 0.79 -14.03
C SER A 59 -11.90 1.70 -15.17
N GLN A 60 -13.18 1.67 -15.49
CA GLN A 60 -13.79 2.61 -16.45
C GLN A 60 -14.01 4.00 -15.84
N LYS A 61 -14.06 4.09 -14.51
CA LYS A 61 -14.34 5.33 -13.77
C LYS A 61 -13.14 5.84 -12.95
N HIS A 62 -12.22 4.93 -12.61
CA HIS A 62 -11.12 5.19 -11.70
C HIS A 62 -9.80 4.63 -12.25
N VAL A 63 -8.67 5.24 -11.88
CA VAL A 63 -7.36 4.76 -12.29
C VAL A 63 -7.03 3.44 -11.59
N HIS A 64 -6.79 2.41 -12.37
CA HIS A 64 -6.46 1.08 -11.90
C HIS A 64 -5.29 0.49 -12.68
N TYR A 65 -4.29 -0.01 -11.95
CA TYR A 65 -3.14 -0.72 -12.52
C TYR A 65 -3.16 -2.19 -12.10
N THR A 66 -2.86 -3.07 -13.06
CA THR A 66 -2.79 -4.52 -12.87
C THR A 66 -1.71 -5.15 -13.74
N ARG A 67 -1.36 -6.41 -13.47
CA ARG A 67 -0.48 -7.21 -14.34
C ARG A 67 -1.13 -7.52 -15.69
N LYS A 68 -2.42 -7.81 -15.66
CA LYS A 68 -3.19 -8.31 -16.81
C LYS A 68 -4.45 -7.46 -17.02
N PRO A 69 -4.33 -6.32 -17.69
CA PRO A 69 -5.52 -5.58 -18.12
C PRO A 69 -6.38 -6.46 -19.02
N LEU A 70 -7.67 -6.57 -18.70
CA LEU A 70 -8.64 -7.21 -19.58
C LEU A 70 -8.98 -6.25 -20.73
N PRO A 71 -9.33 -6.79 -21.90
CA PRO A 71 -9.79 -5.97 -23.02
C PRO A 71 -10.92 -5.04 -22.58
N ASP A 72 -10.88 -3.78 -23.02
CA ASP A 72 -11.91 -2.76 -22.79
C ASP A 72 -12.24 -2.44 -21.31
N SER A 73 -11.47 -2.98 -20.35
CA SER A 73 -11.70 -2.74 -18.92
C SER A 73 -11.32 -1.33 -18.46
N GLY A 74 -10.49 -0.61 -19.21
CA GLY A 74 -9.91 0.68 -18.79
C GLY A 74 -8.72 0.55 -17.85
N SER A 75 -8.35 -0.66 -17.43
CA SER A 75 -7.18 -0.89 -16.59
C SER A 75 -5.88 -0.66 -17.34
N ARG A 76 -4.86 -0.21 -16.60
CA ARG A 76 -3.51 0.02 -17.09
C ARG A 76 -2.57 -1.09 -16.64
N ARG A 77 -1.53 -1.36 -17.42
CA ARG A 77 -0.49 -2.33 -17.04
C ARG A 77 0.51 -1.67 -16.10
N ILE A 78 0.88 -2.40 -15.03
CA ILE A 78 1.99 -1.99 -14.14
C ILE A 78 3.31 -1.98 -14.89
N ALA A 79 4.29 -1.22 -14.38
CA ALA A 79 5.63 -1.16 -14.97
C ALA A 79 6.28 -2.56 -14.98
N GLN A 80 6.85 -2.95 -16.11
CA GLN A 80 7.43 -4.28 -16.35
C GLN A 80 8.47 -4.65 -15.30
N LYS A 81 9.26 -3.70 -14.84
CA LYS A 81 10.29 -3.88 -13.81
C LYS A 81 9.72 -4.47 -12.50
N TYR A 82 8.48 -4.13 -12.15
CA TYR A 82 7.82 -4.55 -10.90
C TYR A 82 6.77 -5.65 -11.10
N PHE A 83 6.79 -6.31 -12.25
CA PHE A 83 5.77 -7.29 -12.63
C PHE A 83 5.65 -8.47 -11.64
N GLY A 84 6.74 -8.88 -11.00
CA GLY A 84 6.76 -9.93 -9.97
C GLY A 84 6.45 -9.47 -8.54
N PHE A 85 6.18 -8.16 -8.33
CA PHE A 85 6.00 -7.61 -6.98
C PHE A 85 4.54 -7.71 -6.52
N SER A 86 4.35 -7.74 -5.21
CA SER A 86 3.02 -7.70 -4.58
C SER A 86 2.36 -6.32 -4.72
N SER A 87 1.04 -6.27 -4.62
CA SER A 87 0.24 -5.04 -4.87
C SER A 87 0.68 -3.83 -4.03
N GLY A 88 0.95 -4.02 -2.73
CA GLY A 88 1.44 -2.94 -1.87
C GLY A 88 2.75 -2.33 -2.34
N PRO A 89 3.83 -3.11 -2.49
CA PRO A 89 5.09 -2.62 -3.08
C PRO A 89 4.93 -2.01 -4.48
N VAL A 90 4.09 -2.59 -5.37
CA VAL A 90 3.82 -1.97 -6.68
C VAL A 90 3.16 -0.60 -6.52
N ALA A 91 2.26 -0.43 -5.55
CA ALA A 91 1.67 0.87 -5.27
C ALA A 91 2.72 1.91 -4.82
N VAL A 92 3.71 1.48 -4.03
CA VAL A 92 4.85 2.34 -3.64
C VAL A 92 5.69 2.73 -4.86
N ALA A 93 6.01 1.76 -5.72
CA ALA A 93 6.76 2.01 -6.94
C ALA A 93 5.98 2.95 -7.89
N GLN A 94 4.66 2.77 -8.03
CA GLN A 94 3.83 3.62 -8.88
C GLN A 94 3.80 5.07 -8.37
N ALA A 95 3.67 5.28 -7.06
CA ALA A 95 3.73 6.62 -6.47
C ALA A 95 5.07 7.33 -6.78
N ALA A 96 6.18 6.60 -6.71
CA ALA A 96 7.49 7.14 -7.05
C ALA A 96 7.65 7.39 -8.56
N LEU A 97 7.12 6.52 -9.44
CA LEU A 97 7.08 6.71 -10.90
C LEU A 97 6.25 7.93 -11.29
N ASP A 98 5.18 8.22 -10.56
CA ASP A 98 4.31 9.39 -10.77
C ASP A 98 4.94 10.68 -10.23
N GLY A 99 6.17 10.62 -9.68
CA GLY A 99 6.96 11.77 -9.28
C GLY A 99 6.79 12.22 -7.83
N ALA A 100 6.20 11.39 -6.95
CA ALA A 100 6.16 11.69 -5.53
C ALA A 100 7.57 11.69 -4.93
N VAL A 101 7.89 12.72 -4.14
CA VAL A 101 9.20 12.87 -3.48
C VAL A 101 9.17 12.51 -2.00
N ALA A 102 7.98 12.48 -1.41
CA ALA A 102 7.71 11.99 -0.05
C ALA A 102 6.55 11.00 -0.11
N ILE A 103 6.79 9.76 0.31
CA ILE A 103 5.79 8.68 0.24
C ILE A 103 5.60 8.09 1.64
N TYR A 104 4.37 8.17 2.13
CA TYR A 104 3.96 7.65 3.45
C TYR A 104 3.29 6.29 3.28
N LEU A 105 3.86 5.25 3.91
CA LEU A 105 3.38 3.86 3.85
C LEU A 105 2.48 3.57 5.06
N VAL A 106 1.17 3.66 4.87
CA VAL A 106 0.15 3.47 5.92
C VAL A 106 -0.43 2.06 5.82
N GLY A 107 -0.47 1.31 6.92
CA GLY A 107 -0.95 -0.07 6.90
C GLY A 107 0.04 -1.08 6.31
N PHE A 108 1.33 -0.75 6.33
CA PHE A 108 2.43 -1.69 5.99
C PHE A 108 2.92 -2.39 7.26
N ASP A 109 2.02 -3.12 7.92
CA ASP A 109 2.30 -3.79 9.20
C ASP A 109 3.35 -4.88 9.07
N MET A 110 3.34 -5.63 7.98
CA MET A 110 4.36 -6.61 7.58
C MET A 110 4.65 -7.68 8.64
N GLY A 111 3.68 -7.99 9.47
CA GLY A 111 3.80 -8.98 10.52
C GLY A 111 2.44 -9.41 11.07
N PRO A 112 2.43 -10.33 12.04
CA PRO A 112 1.21 -10.84 12.62
C PRO A 112 0.46 -9.78 13.44
N THR A 113 -0.80 -10.07 13.76
CA THR A 113 -1.52 -9.42 14.85
C THR A 113 -0.84 -9.71 16.20
N ARG A 114 -1.22 -9.00 17.26
CA ARG A 114 -0.73 -9.28 18.64
C ARG A 114 -0.91 -10.75 19.06
N ASN A 115 -1.93 -11.42 18.51
CA ASN A 115 -2.23 -12.82 18.82
C ASN A 115 -1.52 -13.81 17.85
N GLY A 116 -0.54 -13.34 17.05
CA GLY A 116 0.21 -14.19 16.12
C GLY A 116 -0.59 -14.67 14.92
N ARG A 117 -1.63 -13.96 14.51
CA ARG A 117 -2.55 -14.35 13.43
C ARG A 117 -2.40 -13.44 12.21
N PHE A 118 -3.14 -13.79 11.14
CA PHE A 118 -3.16 -13.04 9.90
C PHE A 118 -3.59 -11.58 10.12
N ASN A 119 -2.77 -10.64 9.67
CA ASN A 119 -2.96 -9.20 9.85
C ASN A 119 -3.39 -8.59 8.52
N ASN A 120 -4.68 -8.36 8.37
CA ASN A 120 -5.24 -7.72 7.18
C ASN A 120 -6.65 -7.19 7.49
N CYS A 121 -6.96 -5.96 7.05
CA CYS A 121 -8.29 -5.32 7.22
C CYS A 121 -9.43 -6.12 6.58
N TYR A 122 -9.12 -6.94 5.57
CA TYR A 122 -10.11 -7.73 4.80
C TYR A 122 -10.08 -9.21 5.15
N ALA A 123 -9.44 -9.60 6.27
CA ALA A 123 -9.51 -10.97 6.76
C ALA A 123 -10.98 -11.44 6.84
N ASP A 124 -11.23 -12.71 6.60
CA ASP A 124 -12.56 -13.35 6.55
C ASP A 124 -13.47 -12.92 5.39
N THR A 125 -12.98 -12.08 4.47
CA THR A 125 -13.73 -11.68 3.27
C THR A 125 -13.27 -12.44 2.02
N GLU A 126 -14.01 -12.30 0.92
CA GLU A 126 -13.67 -12.90 -0.36
C GLU A 126 -12.24 -12.52 -0.82
N PHE A 127 -11.48 -13.48 -1.31
CA PHE A 127 -10.07 -13.42 -1.73
C PHE A 127 -9.03 -13.31 -0.59
N TYR A 128 -9.45 -13.31 0.67
CA TYR A 128 -8.54 -13.20 1.82
C TYR A 128 -8.60 -14.42 2.74
N LYS A 129 -7.48 -14.64 3.43
CA LYS A 129 -7.39 -15.67 4.46
C LYS A 129 -8.31 -15.35 5.63
N LYS A 130 -8.66 -16.38 6.40
CA LYS A 130 -9.35 -16.22 7.68
C LYS A 130 -8.48 -15.46 8.68
N SER A 131 -9.11 -14.68 9.54
CA SER A 131 -8.42 -13.96 10.62
C SER A 131 -7.68 -14.90 11.59
N SER A 132 -8.16 -16.14 11.72
CA SER A 132 -7.52 -17.22 12.49
C SER A 132 -6.32 -17.86 11.80
N ALA A 133 -6.06 -17.56 10.53
CA ALA A 133 -4.97 -18.17 9.76
C ALA A 133 -3.58 -17.73 10.23
N ASN A 134 -2.57 -18.50 9.85
CA ASN A 134 -1.19 -18.12 10.05
C ASN A 134 -0.83 -16.84 9.29
N PRO A 135 0.05 -15.99 9.85
CA PRO A 135 0.47 -14.75 9.20
C PRO A 135 1.15 -15.03 7.87
N THR A 136 1.10 -14.06 6.97
CA THR A 136 1.84 -14.14 5.71
C THR A 136 3.32 -13.81 5.95
N PHE A 137 4.21 -14.58 5.34
CA PHE A 137 5.64 -14.29 5.39
C PHE A 137 5.95 -12.95 4.70
N ALA A 138 6.56 -12.03 5.44
CA ALA A 138 6.78 -10.66 5.00
C ALA A 138 8.11 -10.43 4.25
N GLY A 139 8.99 -11.44 4.16
CA GLY A 139 10.33 -11.30 3.57
C GLY A 139 10.31 -10.84 2.12
N ASN A 140 9.34 -11.28 1.33
CA ASN A 140 9.19 -10.84 -0.05
C ASN A 140 8.88 -9.33 -0.13
N TRP A 141 7.99 -8.84 0.72
CA TRP A 141 7.64 -7.41 0.76
C TRP A 141 8.81 -6.55 1.21
N THR A 142 9.57 -7.02 2.20
CA THR A 142 10.80 -6.36 2.68
C THR A 142 11.80 -6.18 1.54
N ASN A 143 12.09 -7.25 0.79
CA ASN A 143 13.02 -7.21 -0.33
C ASN A 143 12.52 -6.31 -1.46
N GLN A 144 11.22 -6.33 -1.74
CA GLN A 144 10.59 -5.47 -2.75
C GLN A 144 10.68 -3.99 -2.36
N LEU A 145 10.41 -3.63 -1.11
CA LEU A 145 10.56 -2.24 -0.62
C LEU A 145 12.02 -1.77 -0.67
N LYS A 146 12.99 -2.61 -0.28
CA LYS A 146 14.42 -2.28 -0.41
C LYS A 146 14.83 -2.03 -1.87
N THR A 147 14.29 -2.82 -2.79
CA THR A 147 14.53 -2.63 -4.22
C THR A 147 13.97 -1.30 -4.70
N ILE A 148 12.74 -0.97 -4.34
CA ILE A 148 12.09 0.29 -4.71
C ILE A 148 12.85 1.49 -4.13
N ALA A 149 13.24 1.44 -2.85
CA ALA A 149 14.00 2.51 -2.22
C ALA A 149 15.32 2.78 -2.95
N ARG A 150 16.02 1.73 -3.38
CA ARG A 150 17.24 1.83 -4.18
C ARG A 150 16.99 2.39 -5.57
N ASP A 151 15.87 2.03 -6.20
CA ASP A 151 15.50 2.51 -7.55
C ASP A 151 15.15 4.00 -7.57
N PHE A 152 14.67 4.54 -6.45
CA PHE A 152 14.26 5.93 -6.29
C PHE A 152 15.06 6.64 -5.18
N PRO A 153 16.36 6.84 -5.34
CA PRO A 153 17.23 7.34 -4.27
C PRO A 153 16.93 8.80 -3.85
N LYS A 154 16.18 9.54 -4.67
CA LYS A 154 15.77 10.93 -4.39
C LYS A 154 14.40 11.04 -3.74
N THR A 155 13.68 9.90 -3.58
CA THR A 155 12.38 9.84 -2.91
C THR A 155 12.59 9.43 -1.45
N SER A 156 11.94 10.14 -0.54
CA SER A 156 11.89 9.78 0.88
C SER A 156 10.68 8.91 1.17
N PHE A 157 10.90 7.78 1.79
CA PHE A 157 9.85 6.85 2.20
C PHE A 157 9.69 6.88 3.71
N PHE A 158 8.46 6.94 4.19
CA PHE A 158 8.12 6.96 5.63
C PHE A 158 7.18 5.79 5.93
N ARG A 159 7.69 4.73 6.56
CA ARG A 159 6.84 3.63 7.01
C ARG A 159 6.19 4.02 8.34
N ILE A 160 4.85 4.10 8.34
CA ILE A 160 4.10 4.46 9.54
C ILE A 160 3.96 3.22 10.41
N THR A 161 4.39 3.33 11.67
CA THR A 161 4.44 2.23 12.62
C THR A 161 3.46 2.45 13.78
N GLY A 162 2.63 1.46 14.02
CA GLY A 162 1.66 1.43 15.11
C GLY A 162 1.81 0.13 15.92
N ASP A 163 0.89 -0.10 16.83
CA ASP A 163 0.92 -1.22 17.78
C ASP A 163 0.90 -2.62 17.13
N THR A 164 0.40 -2.70 15.91
CA THR A 164 0.31 -3.96 15.13
C THR A 164 1.38 -4.07 14.06
N THR A 165 2.30 -3.10 14.01
CA THR A 165 3.35 -3.04 13.00
C THR A 165 4.58 -3.80 13.47
N ALA A 166 5.01 -4.80 12.69
CA ALA A 166 6.23 -5.55 13.02
C ALA A 166 7.49 -4.69 12.86
N GLU A 167 8.47 -4.88 13.73
CA GLU A 167 9.82 -4.39 13.51
C GLU A 167 10.48 -5.21 12.41
N ILE A 168 10.98 -4.55 11.38
CA ILE A 168 11.69 -5.18 10.26
C ILE A 168 13.12 -4.65 10.24
N ARG A 169 14.04 -5.37 10.85
CA ARG A 169 15.46 -4.98 10.98
C ARG A 169 16.09 -4.64 9.62
N ASP A 170 15.78 -5.40 8.58
CA ASP A 170 16.30 -5.20 7.24
C ASP A 170 15.88 -3.88 6.58
N LEU A 171 14.89 -3.19 7.13
CA LEU A 171 14.48 -1.85 6.66
C LEU A 171 15.14 -0.72 7.46
N LEU A 172 15.71 -0.98 8.64
CA LEU A 172 16.30 0.05 9.50
C LEU A 172 17.54 0.71 8.90
N GLY A 173 18.24 0.03 7.99
CA GLY A 173 19.45 0.54 7.33
C GLY A 173 19.24 1.10 5.93
N VAL A 174 18.02 1.26 5.47
CA VAL A 174 17.72 1.78 4.14
C VAL A 174 17.77 3.31 4.17
N ALA A 175 18.72 3.91 3.43
CA ALA A 175 19.10 5.32 3.58
C ALA A 175 17.96 6.33 3.40
N ASN A 176 17.01 6.04 2.52
CA ASN A 176 15.86 6.91 2.20
C ASN A 176 14.53 6.35 2.70
N LEU A 177 14.55 5.38 3.62
CA LEU A 177 13.35 4.83 4.26
C LEU A 177 13.45 5.03 5.78
N ALA A 178 12.62 5.91 6.30
CA ALA A 178 12.49 6.17 7.74
C ALA A 178 11.24 5.50 8.31
N HIS A 179 11.25 5.28 9.63
CA HIS A 179 10.08 4.83 10.38
C HIS A 179 9.51 6.02 11.16
N MET A 180 8.20 6.21 11.10
CA MET A 180 7.49 7.26 11.83
C MET A 180 6.38 6.61 12.66
N ILE A 181 6.31 6.92 13.95
CA ILE A 181 5.23 6.40 14.79
C ILE A 181 3.88 6.99 14.39
N MET A 182 2.82 6.22 14.56
CA MET A 182 1.46 6.60 14.18
C MET A 182 1.01 7.92 14.80
N ALA A 183 1.35 8.17 16.06
CA ALA A 183 0.99 9.40 16.77
C ALA A 183 1.62 10.64 16.12
N ASP A 184 2.89 10.58 15.73
CA ASP A 184 3.58 11.70 15.04
C ASP A 184 3.01 11.91 13.65
N PHE A 185 2.71 10.83 12.94
CA PHE A 185 2.06 10.91 11.62
C PHE A 185 0.69 11.60 11.72
N GLN A 186 -0.17 11.16 12.65
CA GLN A 186 -1.50 11.75 12.86
C GLN A 186 -1.41 13.23 13.24
N LYS A 187 -0.44 13.62 14.08
CA LYS A 187 -0.19 15.02 14.42
C LYS A 187 0.19 15.85 13.18
N ARG A 188 1.10 15.35 12.33
CA ARG A 188 1.47 16.03 11.08
C ARG A 188 0.30 16.16 10.12
N VAL A 189 -0.52 15.09 9.98
CA VAL A 189 -1.73 15.12 9.18
C VAL A 189 -2.72 16.19 9.67
N ALA A 190 -2.95 16.26 10.99
CA ALA A 190 -3.84 17.25 11.59
C ALA A 190 -3.34 18.69 11.37
N ASN A 191 -2.03 18.91 11.44
CA ASN A 191 -1.38 20.21 11.24
C ASN A 191 -1.14 20.53 9.75
N LYS A 192 -1.41 19.63 8.82
CA LYS A 192 -1.07 19.75 7.38
C LYS A 192 0.43 19.92 7.11
N GLU A 193 1.27 19.25 7.89
CA GLU A 193 2.75 19.29 7.86
C GLU A 193 3.31 18.04 7.14
N ILE A 194 2.69 17.63 6.04
CA ILE A 194 3.04 16.45 5.26
C ILE A 194 3.90 16.83 4.04
#